data_a1e9bdd98d4fde7975d95bc6ed58b564
#
_entry.id   a1e9bdd98d4fde7975d95bc6ed58b564
#
_cell.length_a   1.000
_cell.length_b   1.000
_cell.length_c   1.000
_cell.angle_alpha   90.00
_cell.angle_beta   90.00
_cell.angle_gamma   90.00
#
_symmetry.space_group_name_H-M   'P 1'
#
loop_
_entity.id
_entity.type
_entity.pdbx_description
1 polymer ?
#
loop_
_entity_poly.entity_id
_entity_poly.type
_entity_poly.pdbx_seq_one_letter_code
_entity_poly.pdbx_strand_id
1 'polypeptide(L)'
;MKQQWKIFNKVLEDGKETLKKLKNTTHSQEEEVTIYVCTERFAVEKCGTRHTYNVHRDVPDSAGTSTTYLCGVKTNMRTIGVSAAPRFDQCNTTRGNEVTSVMNRAKKAGKSVGVVTTTRXQDASPAGAYPHTVNRDWFSDADLPADAQTYGCRDIATQLVYNMDIDVILGGGRKYMFPEGPPDPEYPDVNGIRKNKRNLVQEWQAKHQGAQYVWNRAALLQAASDSSVTHLMGLFQPGEMAYDIFRDHTTDPSLEEMTEAALRVLNRNPRGFFLFVEGGRIDHGHHANIAYRALNETIMFDNAIAKASQLTSEADTMTLVTADHSHVFTLGGYPLRGTSIFGLADGKAGDGKSDTSLLYGNGPGYRLYLGSRPDVNEKQSMDPEYQQQAAVPLGSETHAGEDVAVFARGPWAHLMHGVQEQTFVAHVMAFAACVEPYTTDCNPQSPSGPSDAAHQAACPSSLALLAGALLLLLVPTLH
;
A
#
# COMPACT_ATOMS: atom_id res chain seq x y z
N MET A 1 -19.18 -4.97 -8.42
CA MET A 1 -17.97 -4.93 -9.25
C MET A 1 -18.02 -3.88 -10.35
N LYS A 2 -18.85 -4.00 -11.39
CA LYS A 2 -18.93 -3.00 -12.48
C LYS A 2 -19.23 -1.58 -12.00
N GLN A 3 -19.92 -1.41 -10.88
CA GLN A 3 -20.36 -0.12 -10.36
C GLN A 3 -19.25 0.56 -9.55
N GLN A 4 -18.53 -0.17 -8.72
CA GLN A 4 -17.37 0.34 -7.98
C GLN A 4 -16.23 0.72 -8.93
N TRP A 5 -16.08 -0.05 -9.99
CA TRP A 5 -15.10 0.21 -11.05
C TRP A 5 -15.40 1.50 -11.83
N LYS A 6 -16.68 1.77 -12.10
CA LYS A 6 -17.11 3.03 -12.72
C LYS A 6 -16.87 4.23 -11.79
N ILE A 7 -17.00 4.04 -10.48
CA ILE A 7 -16.75 5.06 -9.46
C ILE A 7 -15.27 5.45 -9.48
N PHE A 8 -14.38 4.45 -9.42
CA PHE A 8 -12.92 4.68 -9.38
C PHE A 8 -12.44 5.42 -10.65
N ASN A 9 -12.89 4.99 -11.82
CA ASN A 9 -12.52 5.63 -13.09
C ASN A 9 -13.04 7.07 -13.19
N LYS A 10 -14.27 7.32 -12.74
CA LYS A 10 -14.83 8.67 -12.73
C LYS A 10 -14.06 9.58 -11.76
N VAL A 11 -13.73 9.07 -10.60
CA VAL A 11 -12.94 9.77 -9.57
C VAL A 11 -11.60 10.27 -10.14
N LEU A 12 -10.93 9.42 -10.89
CA LEU A 12 -9.62 9.76 -11.46
C LEU A 12 -9.73 10.76 -12.62
N GLU A 13 -10.71 10.60 -13.52
CA GLU A 13 -10.92 11.54 -14.63
C GLU A 13 -11.26 12.96 -14.13
N ASP A 14 -12.18 13.05 -13.17
CA ASP A 14 -12.65 14.35 -12.66
C ASP A 14 -11.58 15.04 -11.78
N GLY A 15 -10.83 14.26 -11.00
CA GLY A 15 -9.72 14.76 -10.19
C GLY A 15 -8.64 15.43 -11.04
N LYS A 16 -8.36 14.87 -12.22
CA LYS A 16 -7.39 15.43 -13.17
C LYS A 16 -7.85 16.69 -13.85
N GLU A 17 -9.10 16.74 -14.27
CA GLU A 17 -9.64 17.95 -14.87
C GLU A 17 -9.63 19.11 -13.88
N THR A 18 -9.90 18.81 -12.60
CA THR A 18 -9.84 19.80 -11.53
C THR A 18 -8.40 20.24 -11.26
N LEU A 19 -7.46 19.31 -11.20
CA LEU A 19 -6.02 19.62 -11.06
C LEU A 19 -5.47 20.36 -12.27
N LYS A 20 -5.93 20.03 -13.48
CA LYS A 20 -5.55 20.73 -14.71
C LYS A 20 -6.05 22.18 -14.71
N LYS A 21 -7.26 22.42 -14.21
CA LYS A 21 -7.81 23.79 -14.07
C LYS A 21 -7.05 24.61 -13.03
N LEU A 22 -6.59 23.98 -11.96
CA LEU A 22 -5.76 24.63 -10.93
C LEU A 22 -4.35 24.94 -11.42
N LYS A 23 -3.76 24.09 -12.25
CA LYS A 23 -2.44 24.31 -12.87
C LYS A 23 -2.47 25.41 -13.95
N ASN A 24 -3.59 25.60 -14.64
CA ASN A 24 -3.72 26.61 -15.69
C ASN A 24 -3.78 28.05 -15.19
N THR A 25 -3.79 28.27 -13.88
CA THR A 25 -3.65 29.62 -13.28
C THR A 25 -2.19 30.04 -13.11
N THR A 26 -1.23 29.17 -13.38
CA THR A 26 0.21 29.51 -13.36
C THR A 26 0.93 28.88 -14.55
N HIS A 27 1.24 29.71 -15.53
CA HIS A 27 2.08 29.56 -16.74
C HIS A 27 2.67 28.21 -17.20
N SER A 28 2.29 27.90 -18.43
CA SER A 28 3.01 27.38 -19.62
C SER A 28 3.41 25.90 -19.69
N GLN A 29 2.99 25.39 -20.80
CA GLN A 29 3.29 24.19 -21.61
C GLN A 29 2.40 22.98 -21.39
N GLU A 30 1.68 22.70 -22.47
CA GLU A 30 0.76 21.57 -22.60
C GLU A 30 1.54 20.26 -22.73
N GLU A 31 1.45 19.41 -21.73
CA GLU A 31 1.60 17.97 -21.93
C GLU A 31 0.24 17.33 -21.64
N GLU A 32 -0.28 16.68 -22.65
CA GLU A 32 -1.55 15.97 -22.55
C GLU A 32 -1.36 14.77 -21.64
N VAL A 33 -1.74 14.91 -20.37
CA VAL A 33 -1.73 13.80 -19.43
C VAL A 33 -3.08 13.11 -19.49
N THR A 34 -3.14 12.06 -20.29
CA THR A 34 -4.31 11.19 -20.35
C THR A 34 -4.14 10.08 -19.31
N ILE A 35 -4.99 10.05 -18.28
CA ILE A 35 -4.99 8.97 -17.30
C ILE A 35 -5.96 7.87 -17.74
N TYR A 36 -5.40 6.72 -17.99
CA TYR A 36 -6.14 5.49 -18.18
C TYR A 36 -5.95 4.63 -16.92
N VAL A 37 -6.88 4.71 -15.99
CA VAL A 37 -6.86 3.82 -14.85
C VAL A 37 -7.45 2.50 -15.29
N CYS A 38 -6.64 1.49 -15.25
CA CYS A 38 -6.94 0.07 -15.48
C CYS A 38 -7.27 -0.36 -16.90
N THR A 39 -7.22 0.49 -17.91
CA THR A 39 -7.59 0.02 -19.25
C THR A 39 -6.56 0.24 -20.35
N GLU A 40 -5.62 1.17 -20.21
CA GLU A 40 -4.65 1.41 -21.29
C GLU A 40 -3.20 1.59 -20.84
N ARG A 41 -2.90 2.17 -19.67
CA ARG A 41 -1.51 2.25 -19.15
C ARG A 41 -1.05 0.95 -18.52
N PHE A 42 -1.95 0.26 -17.84
CA PHE A 42 -1.86 -1.16 -17.60
C PHE A 42 -2.76 -1.81 -18.64
N ALA A 43 -2.21 -2.37 -19.70
CA ALA A 43 -2.88 -3.42 -20.42
C ALA A 43 -3.10 -4.52 -19.37
N VAL A 44 -4.20 -4.42 -18.62
CA VAL A 44 -4.47 -5.32 -17.51
C VAL A 44 -4.69 -6.70 -18.10
N GLU A 45 -3.64 -7.49 -18.13
CA GLU A 45 -3.79 -8.86 -18.57
C GLU A 45 -4.78 -9.58 -17.65
N LYS A 46 -4.76 -9.25 -16.38
CA LYS A 46 -5.62 -9.94 -15.40
C LYS A 46 -5.99 -9.03 -14.23
N CYS A 47 -7.25 -9.10 -13.81
CA CYS A 47 -7.72 -8.48 -12.57
C CYS A 47 -8.60 -9.44 -11.77
N GLY A 48 -8.67 -9.19 -10.48
CA GLY A 48 -9.51 -9.96 -9.57
C GLY A 48 -9.86 -9.15 -8.33
N THR A 49 -10.43 -9.80 -7.33
CA THR A 49 -10.72 -9.17 -6.03
C THR A 49 -10.21 -10.05 -4.88
N ARG A 50 -10.00 -9.44 -3.73
CA ARG A 50 -9.44 -10.09 -2.54
C ARG A 50 -10.28 -9.81 -1.30
N HIS A 51 -10.54 -10.88 -0.53
CA HIS A 51 -11.21 -10.78 0.79
C HIS A 51 -10.21 -10.29 1.84
N THR A 52 -10.52 -9.19 2.51
CA THR A 52 -9.54 -8.44 3.33
C THR A 52 -9.64 -8.66 4.84
N TYR A 53 -10.64 -9.37 5.37
CA TYR A 53 -10.92 -9.54 6.80
C TYR A 53 -9.70 -10.01 7.62
N ASN A 54 -9.68 -9.66 8.92
CA ASN A 54 -8.76 -10.24 9.92
C ASN A 54 -9.43 -11.46 10.59
N VAL A 55 -8.65 -12.29 11.30
CA VAL A 55 -9.16 -13.55 11.85
C VAL A 55 -10.39 -13.34 12.75
N HIS A 56 -10.46 -12.24 13.49
CA HIS A 56 -11.54 -11.97 14.45
C HIS A 56 -12.31 -10.68 14.16
N ARG A 57 -12.14 -10.09 12.94
CA ARG A 57 -12.82 -8.86 12.52
C ARG A 57 -13.19 -8.93 11.04
N ASP A 58 -14.44 -8.70 10.72
CA ASP A 58 -14.92 -8.65 9.33
C ASP A 58 -14.34 -7.44 8.59
N VAL A 59 -14.11 -6.33 9.30
CA VAL A 59 -13.45 -5.13 8.78
C VAL A 59 -12.02 -5.12 9.33
N PRO A 60 -11.01 -5.15 8.45
CA PRO A 60 -9.63 -5.29 8.90
C PRO A 60 -8.95 -3.96 9.18
N ASP A 61 -7.75 -4.04 9.77
CA ASP A 61 -6.79 -2.94 9.81
C ASP A 61 -5.55 -3.28 8.99
N SER A 62 -4.75 -2.27 8.68
CA SER A 62 -3.55 -2.41 7.83
C SER A 62 -2.48 -3.34 8.44
N ALA A 63 -2.45 -3.50 9.77
CA ALA A 63 -1.52 -4.42 10.43
C ALA A 63 -1.82 -5.87 10.05
N GLY A 64 -3.10 -6.25 10.15
CA GLY A 64 -3.54 -7.58 9.76
C GLY A 64 -3.46 -7.84 8.27
N THR A 65 -3.86 -6.86 7.45
CA THR A 65 -3.84 -7.03 5.99
C THR A 65 -2.41 -7.07 5.45
N SER A 66 -1.49 -6.23 5.96
CA SER A 66 -0.08 -6.27 5.51
C SER A 66 0.56 -7.62 5.83
N THR A 67 0.29 -8.17 7.00
CA THR A 67 0.71 -9.53 7.33
C THR A 67 0.10 -10.53 6.33
N THR A 68 -1.17 -10.34 5.98
CA THR A 68 -1.87 -11.24 5.08
C THR A 68 -1.25 -11.25 3.68
N TYR A 69 -1.10 -10.06 3.05
CA TYR A 69 -0.63 -10.03 1.66
C TYR A 69 0.90 -10.10 1.52
N LEU A 70 1.67 -9.85 2.60
CA LEU A 70 3.14 -10.00 2.54
C LEU A 70 3.64 -11.32 3.11
N CYS A 71 2.91 -11.96 4.03
CA CYS A 71 3.37 -13.21 4.65
C CYS A 71 2.52 -14.43 4.27
N GLY A 72 1.33 -14.21 3.69
CA GLY A 72 0.43 -15.28 3.28
C GLY A 72 -0.36 -15.90 4.44
N VAL A 73 -0.51 -15.18 5.54
CA VAL A 73 -1.13 -15.69 6.78
C VAL A 73 -2.08 -14.63 7.33
N LYS A 74 -3.35 -15.02 7.57
CA LYS A 74 -4.29 -14.15 8.30
C LYS A 74 -3.87 -14.03 9.77
N THR A 75 -3.96 -12.84 10.31
CA THR A 75 -3.62 -12.56 11.71
C THR A 75 -4.71 -11.76 12.40
N ASN A 76 -4.50 -11.42 13.67
CA ASN A 76 -5.41 -10.60 14.45
C ASN A 76 -5.22 -9.11 14.16
N MET A 77 -6.29 -8.33 14.31
CA MET A 77 -6.26 -6.88 14.19
C MET A 77 -5.16 -6.29 15.08
N ARG A 78 -4.40 -5.32 14.56
CA ARG A 78 -3.33 -4.57 15.22
C ARG A 78 -2.04 -5.38 15.47
N THR A 79 -1.93 -6.63 14.96
CA THR A 79 -0.69 -7.42 15.06
C THR A 79 -0.01 -7.53 13.69
N ILE A 80 1.32 -7.52 13.66
CA ILE A 80 2.11 -7.49 12.43
C ILE A 80 3.15 -8.62 12.42
N GLY A 81 3.24 -9.36 11.30
CA GLY A 81 4.28 -10.36 11.08
C GLY A 81 4.18 -11.55 12.01
N VAL A 82 2.99 -11.85 12.53
CA VAL A 82 2.73 -12.98 13.41
C VAL A 82 1.46 -13.73 12.94
N SER A 83 1.33 -14.99 13.36
CA SER A 83 0.13 -15.79 13.09
C SER A 83 -1.07 -15.30 13.91
N ALA A 84 -2.20 -15.99 13.83
CA ALA A 84 -3.40 -15.66 14.61
C ALA A 84 -3.32 -16.09 16.09
N ALA A 85 -2.30 -16.83 16.49
CA ALA A 85 -2.16 -17.31 17.87
C ALA A 85 -1.80 -16.21 18.88
N PRO A 86 -0.90 -15.25 18.57
CA PRO A 86 -0.59 -14.16 19.49
C PRO A 86 -1.78 -13.28 19.81
N ARG A 87 -1.73 -12.67 20.97
CA ARG A 87 -2.79 -11.77 21.46
C ARG A 87 -2.29 -10.33 21.47
N PHE A 88 -3.15 -9.44 21.01
CA PHE A 88 -2.87 -8.00 20.98
C PHE A 88 -2.31 -7.53 22.32
N ASP A 89 -1.23 -6.79 22.26
CA ASP A 89 -0.56 -6.14 23.40
C ASP A 89 0.08 -7.12 24.42
N GLN A 90 0.15 -8.43 24.10
CA GLN A 90 0.76 -9.44 24.97
C GLN A 90 2.07 -9.95 24.37
N CYS A 91 3.17 -9.26 24.67
CA CYS A 91 4.51 -9.54 24.15
C CYS A 91 4.92 -11.02 24.29
N ASN A 92 4.62 -11.63 25.42
CA ASN A 92 5.01 -13.02 25.70
C ASN A 92 4.33 -14.05 24.76
N THR A 93 3.36 -13.63 23.96
CA THR A 93 2.70 -14.51 22.99
C THR A 93 3.32 -14.45 21.60
N THR A 94 4.30 -13.57 21.36
CA THR A 94 4.94 -13.37 20.05
C THR A 94 5.83 -14.54 19.66
N ARG A 95 6.69 -14.96 20.59
CA ARG A 95 7.77 -15.91 20.32
C ARG A 95 7.25 -17.27 19.85
N GLY A 96 7.75 -17.74 18.70
CA GLY A 96 7.33 -18.99 18.07
C GLY A 96 6.12 -18.85 17.15
N ASN A 97 5.60 -17.64 17.02
CA ASN A 97 4.43 -17.34 16.20
C ASN A 97 4.74 -16.34 15.08
N GLU A 98 6.02 -16.01 14.90
CA GLU A 98 6.48 -15.10 13.85
C GLU A 98 6.28 -15.73 12.47
N VAL A 99 5.87 -14.93 11.48
CA VAL A 99 5.70 -15.37 10.09
C VAL A 99 6.61 -14.56 9.17
N THR A 100 7.13 -15.22 8.13
CA THR A 100 8.16 -14.66 7.26
C THR A 100 7.51 -14.02 6.01
N SER A 101 7.84 -12.76 5.75
CA SER A 101 7.35 -12.04 4.57
C SER A 101 8.03 -12.51 3.28
N VAL A 102 7.38 -12.28 2.14
CA VAL A 102 7.95 -12.51 0.81
C VAL A 102 9.22 -11.66 0.63
N MET A 103 9.26 -10.44 1.19
CA MET A 103 10.45 -9.60 1.13
C MET A 103 11.64 -10.26 1.82
N ASN A 104 11.43 -10.86 3.00
CA ASN A 104 12.48 -11.58 3.73
C ASN A 104 12.95 -12.81 2.92
N ARG A 105 12.01 -13.56 2.34
CA ARG A 105 12.32 -14.71 1.48
C ARG A 105 13.13 -14.29 0.25
N ALA A 106 12.77 -13.15 -0.36
CA ALA A 106 13.51 -12.59 -1.50
C ALA A 106 14.94 -12.22 -1.11
N LYS A 107 15.14 -11.58 0.05
CA LYS A 107 16.47 -11.24 0.56
C LYS A 107 17.31 -12.50 0.81
N LYS A 108 16.72 -13.53 1.43
CA LYS A 108 17.41 -14.83 1.65
C LYS A 108 17.82 -15.50 0.34
N ALA A 109 17.04 -15.31 -0.72
CA ALA A 109 17.35 -15.81 -2.06
C ALA A 109 18.41 -14.95 -2.78
N GLY A 110 18.92 -13.90 -2.13
CA GLY A 110 19.97 -13.03 -2.66
C GLY A 110 19.49 -11.89 -3.53
N LYS A 111 18.19 -11.64 -3.56
CA LYS A 111 17.63 -10.46 -4.26
C LYS A 111 17.83 -9.21 -3.41
N SER A 112 17.87 -8.04 -4.05
CA SER A 112 17.79 -6.76 -3.34
C SER A 112 16.35 -6.50 -2.91
N VAL A 113 16.16 -5.82 -1.77
CA VAL A 113 14.82 -5.56 -1.26
C VAL A 113 14.66 -4.10 -0.83
N GLY A 114 13.46 -3.56 -1.04
CA GLY A 114 13.18 -2.16 -0.70
C GLY A 114 11.76 -1.94 -0.21
N VAL A 115 11.63 -0.88 0.61
CA VAL A 115 10.33 -0.39 1.11
C VAL A 115 10.27 1.11 0.84
N VAL A 116 9.19 1.53 0.18
CA VAL A 116 8.90 2.94 -0.13
C VAL A 116 7.48 3.24 0.33
N THR A 117 7.28 4.35 1.04
CA THR A 117 5.95 4.72 1.54
C THR A 117 5.82 6.24 1.70
N THR A 118 4.59 6.73 1.66
CA THR A 118 4.29 8.12 2.06
C THR A 118 3.89 8.22 3.54
N THR A 119 3.84 7.08 4.29
CA THR A 119 3.74 7.09 5.74
C THR A 119 5.14 7.09 6.37
N ARG A 120 5.16 6.92 7.70
CA ARG A 120 6.41 6.56 8.39
C ARG A 120 6.74 5.09 8.11
N UNK A 121 8.06 4.55 8.05
CA UNK A 121 8.43 3.48 7.92
C UNK A 121 7.99 2.64 8.79
N GLN A 122 7.59 3.09 10.06
CA GLN A 122 7.09 2.25 11.15
C GLN A 122 5.57 2.00 11.13
N ASP A 123 4.86 2.56 10.18
CA ASP A 123 3.42 2.33 10.06
C ASP A 123 3.12 0.89 9.62
N ALA A 124 1.88 0.49 9.79
CA ALA A 124 1.45 -0.90 9.74
C ALA A 124 1.70 -1.58 8.40
N SER A 125 1.43 -0.91 7.25
CA SER A 125 1.60 -1.52 5.94
C SER A 125 3.07 -1.75 5.59
N PRO A 126 3.95 -0.73 5.64
CA PRO A 126 5.37 -0.98 5.38
C PRO A 126 5.98 -1.92 6.42
N ALA A 127 5.51 -1.85 7.67
CA ALA A 127 5.98 -2.75 8.72
C ALA A 127 5.63 -4.21 8.44
N GLY A 128 4.56 -4.52 7.72
CA GLY A 128 4.25 -5.91 7.34
C GLY A 128 5.40 -6.65 6.67
N ALA A 129 6.38 -5.91 6.15
CA ALA A 129 7.51 -6.50 5.43
C ALA A 129 8.61 -7.04 6.34
N TYR A 130 8.77 -6.55 7.59
CA TYR A 130 10.00 -6.82 8.36
C TYR A 130 9.86 -7.10 9.87
N PRO A 131 8.94 -6.50 10.65
CA PRO A 131 8.85 -6.79 12.10
C PRO A 131 7.90 -7.92 12.43
N HIS A 132 8.00 -8.32 13.69
CA HIS A 132 7.08 -9.22 14.35
C HIS A 132 6.64 -8.54 15.66
N THR A 133 5.38 -8.10 15.71
CA THR A 133 4.88 -7.39 16.89
C THR A 133 3.39 -7.67 17.14
N VAL A 134 3.01 -7.68 18.39
CA VAL A 134 1.61 -7.82 18.81
C VAL A 134 0.91 -6.48 18.99
N ASN A 135 1.59 -5.38 18.68
CA ASN A 135 0.96 -4.06 18.72
C ASN A 135 1.60 -3.15 17.65
N ARG A 136 0.79 -2.72 16.68
CA ARG A 136 1.22 -1.85 15.58
C ARG A 136 1.69 -0.46 16.04
N ASP A 137 1.37 -0.09 17.29
CA ASP A 137 1.71 1.24 17.82
C ASP A 137 3.06 1.24 18.58
N TRP A 138 3.77 0.12 18.64
CA TRP A 138 5.09 0.05 19.27
C TRP A 138 6.17 0.57 18.32
N PHE A 139 6.04 1.85 17.90
CA PHE A 139 6.89 2.47 16.87
C PHE A 139 8.35 2.58 17.30
N SER A 140 8.57 2.96 18.58
CA SER A 140 9.90 3.16 19.18
C SER A 140 9.91 2.59 20.61
N ASP A 141 11.08 2.57 21.22
CA ASP A 141 11.21 2.14 22.63
C ASP A 141 10.42 3.03 23.59
N ALA A 142 10.11 4.28 23.19
CA ALA A 142 9.27 5.18 23.98
C ALA A 142 7.81 4.69 24.05
N ASP A 143 7.38 3.92 23.07
CA ASP A 143 6.01 3.40 22.96
C ASP A 143 5.86 1.98 23.55
N LEU A 144 6.98 1.34 23.89
CA LEU A 144 6.98 -0.03 24.41
C LEU A 144 6.67 -0.03 25.90
N PRO A 145 5.64 -0.77 26.35
CA PRO A 145 5.40 -0.94 27.79
C PRO A 145 6.58 -1.65 28.48
N ALA A 146 6.73 -1.40 29.78
CA ALA A 146 7.84 -1.96 30.56
C ALA A 146 7.84 -3.49 30.58
N ASP A 147 6.67 -4.12 30.62
CA ASP A 147 6.54 -5.58 30.58
C ASP A 147 6.96 -6.13 29.20
N ALA A 148 6.61 -5.44 28.12
CA ALA A 148 7.04 -5.87 26.78
C ALA A 148 8.58 -5.85 26.66
N GLN A 149 9.22 -4.82 27.23
CA GLN A 149 10.68 -4.76 27.30
C GLN A 149 11.25 -5.94 28.11
N THR A 150 10.63 -6.25 29.22
CA THR A 150 11.05 -7.36 30.11
C THR A 150 10.96 -8.71 29.38
N TYR A 151 9.91 -8.91 28.57
CA TYR A 151 9.76 -10.15 27.78
C TYR A 151 10.61 -10.16 26.50
N GLY A 152 11.37 -9.08 26.24
CA GLY A 152 12.32 -9.01 25.13
C GLY A 152 11.71 -8.62 23.78
N CYS A 153 10.49 -8.06 23.75
CA CYS A 153 9.94 -7.50 22.53
C CYS A 153 10.73 -6.25 22.13
N ARG A 154 10.82 -6.02 20.85
CA ARG A 154 11.52 -4.87 20.27
C ARG A 154 10.53 -3.98 19.54
N ASP A 155 10.77 -2.67 19.60
CA ASP A 155 9.99 -1.69 18.85
C ASP A 155 10.20 -1.86 17.33
N ILE A 156 9.25 -1.36 16.57
CA ILE A 156 9.23 -1.51 15.10
C ILE A 156 10.46 -0.86 14.46
N ALA A 157 10.87 0.34 14.93
CA ALA A 157 12.06 1.04 14.40
C ALA A 157 13.35 0.23 14.61
N THR A 158 13.50 -0.39 15.79
CA THR A 158 14.63 -1.29 16.04
C THR A 158 14.60 -2.49 15.09
N GLN A 159 13.41 -3.06 14.86
CA GLN A 159 13.26 -4.21 13.97
C GLN A 159 13.54 -3.85 12.49
N LEU A 160 13.25 -2.61 12.07
CA LEU A 160 13.58 -2.11 10.72
C LEU A 160 15.10 -2.25 10.43
N VAL A 161 15.93 -1.98 11.46
CA VAL A 161 17.40 -2.01 11.31
C VAL A 161 17.97 -3.43 11.50
N TYR A 162 17.29 -4.28 12.26
CA TYR A 162 17.94 -5.52 12.74
C TYR A 162 17.32 -6.82 12.25
N ASN A 163 16.04 -6.84 11.83
CA ASN A 163 15.40 -8.10 11.45
C ASN A 163 15.80 -8.55 10.04
N MET A 164 16.14 -7.61 9.17
CA MET A 164 16.46 -7.91 7.78
C MET A 164 17.43 -6.87 7.23
N ASP A 165 18.28 -7.29 6.31
CA ASP A 165 19.17 -6.40 5.56
C ASP A 165 18.39 -5.79 4.38
N ILE A 166 17.78 -4.62 4.59
CA ILE A 166 16.96 -3.94 3.58
C ILE A 166 17.85 -2.95 2.82
N ASP A 167 17.92 -3.11 1.50
CA ASP A 167 18.81 -2.30 0.65
C ASP A 167 18.29 -0.86 0.47
N VAL A 168 16.94 -0.68 0.39
CA VAL A 168 16.35 0.65 0.20
C VAL A 168 15.18 0.87 1.17
N ILE A 169 15.22 1.97 1.91
CA ILE A 169 14.19 2.37 2.89
C ILE A 169 13.88 3.85 2.64
N LEU A 170 12.69 4.18 2.08
CA LEU A 170 12.35 5.58 1.75
C LEU A 170 10.94 5.91 2.25
N GLY A 171 10.81 7.00 3.03
CA GLY A 171 9.53 7.45 3.57
C GLY A 171 9.67 8.44 4.70
N GLY A 172 8.71 8.45 5.60
CA GLY A 172 8.73 9.25 6.82
C GLY A 172 9.24 8.48 8.03
N GLY A 173 9.04 9.04 9.24
CA GLY A 173 9.31 8.36 10.49
C GLY A 173 10.65 8.67 11.13
N ARG A 174 11.29 9.78 10.70
CA ARG A 174 12.64 10.16 11.16
C ARG A 174 12.75 10.23 12.68
N LYS A 175 11.73 10.78 13.38
CA LYS A 175 11.78 10.96 14.84
C LYS A 175 11.89 9.64 15.62
N TYR A 176 11.39 8.53 15.07
CA TYR A 176 11.42 7.22 15.74
C TYR A 176 12.81 6.57 15.67
N MET A 177 13.70 7.10 14.82
CA MET A 177 15.03 6.54 14.60
C MET A 177 16.11 7.26 15.44
N PHE A 178 15.81 8.45 15.99
CA PHE A 178 16.77 9.29 16.69
C PHE A 178 16.45 9.42 18.18
N PRO A 179 17.49 9.58 19.03
CA PRO A 179 17.29 9.78 20.48
C PRO A 179 16.70 11.16 20.77
N GLU A 180 16.10 11.27 21.95
CA GLU A 180 15.72 12.57 22.51
C GLU A 180 16.94 13.50 22.62
N GLY A 181 16.76 14.78 22.29
CA GLY A 181 17.75 15.83 22.46
C GLY A 181 18.11 16.55 21.18
N PRO A 182 18.79 15.90 20.21
CA PRO A 182 19.12 16.61 18.97
C PRO A 182 17.88 17.00 18.18
N PRO A 183 17.79 18.26 17.72
CA PRO A 183 16.66 18.69 16.89
C PRO A 183 16.70 18.03 15.51
N ASP A 184 15.52 17.94 14.91
CA ASP A 184 15.35 17.47 13.55
C ASP A 184 16.08 18.42 12.58
N PRO A 185 16.74 17.92 11.54
CA PRO A 185 17.50 18.77 10.61
C PRO A 185 16.65 19.76 9.81
N GLU A 186 15.34 19.49 9.70
CA GLU A 186 14.41 20.31 8.92
C GLU A 186 13.41 21.06 9.80
N TYR A 187 13.06 20.45 10.94
CA TYR A 187 12.07 21.01 11.88
C TYR A 187 12.71 21.17 13.26
N PRO A 188 13.39 22.30 13.52
CA PRO A 188 14.18 22.46 14.77
C PRO A 188 13.40 22.33 16.06
N ASP A 189 12.08 22.50 16.01
CA ASP A 189 11.20 22.34 17.18
C ASP A 189 10.77 20.89 17.42
N VAL A 190 11.17 19.96 16.54
CA VAL A 190 10.89 18.53 16.67
C VAL A 190 12.18 17.80 17.04
N ASN A 191 12.09 16.92 18.03
CA ASN A 191 13.22 16.10 18.46
C ASN A 191 12.97 14.63 18.12
N GLY A 192 14.03 13.85 18.12
CA GLY A 192 13.90 12.39 18.21
C GLY A 192 13.18 12.01 19.51
N ILE A 193 12.61 10.80 19.56
CA ILE A 193 11.78 10.39 20.72
C ILE A 193 12.32 9.16 21.43
N ARG A 194 13.43 8.57 20.98
CA ARG A 194 13.98 7.35 21.59
C ARG A 194 14.57 7.64 22.97
N LYS A 195 14.07 6.95 23.97
CA LYS A 195 14.51 7.08 25.39
C LYS A 195 15.78 6.30 25.67
N ASN A 196 16.06 5.25 24.88
CA ASN A 196 17.24 4.40 25.05
C ASN A 196 18.54 5.03 24.51
N LYS A 197 18.48 6.29 24.05
CA LYS A 197 19.60 7.09 23.56
C LYS A 197 20.24 6.56 22.26
N ARG A 198 19.64 5.55 21.60
CA ARG A 198 20.19 4.97 20.38
C ARG A 198 19.87 5.85 19.16
N ASN A 199 20.85 5.95 18.26
CA ASN A 199 20.69 6.54 16.93
C ASN A 199 20.66 5.40 15.93
N LEU A 200 19.44 4.96 15.56
CA LEU A 200 19.26 3.78 14.69
C LEU A 200 19.76 4.04 13.25
N VAL A 201 19.75 5.28 12.79
CA VAL A 201 20.32 5.64 11.47
C VAL A 201 21.84 5.40 11.47
N GLN A 202 22.52 5.88 12.49
CA GLN A 202 23.97 5.67 12.64
C GLN A 202 24.32 4.18 12.75
N GLU A 203 23.52 3.43 13.52
CA GLU A 203 23.69 1.98 13.68
C GLU A 203 23.50 1.25 12.34
N TRP A 204 22.48 1.67 11.56
CA TRP A 204 22.21 1.10 10.23
C TRP A 204 23.37 1.40 9.28
N GLN A 205 23.87 2.64 9.26
CA GLN A 205 25.04 3.01 8.41
C GLN A 205 26.28 2.18 8.76
N ALA A 206 26.51 1.95 10.06
CA ALA A 206 27.68 1.20 10.52
C ALA A 206 27.62 -0.28 10.11
N LYS A 207 26.46 -0.82 9.80
CA LYS A 207 26.28 -2.22 9.39
C LYS A 207 26.60 -2.47 7.90
N HIS A 208 26.56 -1.42 7.06
CA HIS A 208 26.56 -1.60 5.62
C HIS A 208 27.64 -0.72 4.95
N GLN A 209 28.58 -1.34 4.29
CA GLN A 209 29.55 -0.63 3.46
C GLN A 209 28.80 -0.03 2.25
N GLY A 210 29.00 1.24 1.98
CA GLY A 210 28.30 1.95 0.91
C GLY A 210 26.89 2.42 1.28
N ALA A 211 26.60 2.44 2.59
CA ALA A 211 25.29 2.95 3.07
C ALA A 211 25.26 4.47 3.04
N GLN A 212 24.18 5.02 2.51
CA GLN A 212 23.95 6.47 2.55
C GLN A 212 22.60 6.77 3.18
N TYR A 213 22.61 7.72 4.14
CA TYR A 213 21.40 8.27 4.74
C TYR A 213 21.14 9.66 4.16
N VAL A 214 19.91 9.93 3.75
CA VAL A 214 19.48 11.22 3.20
C VAL A 214 18.18 11.65 3.87
N TRP A 215 17.94 12.97 3.92
CA TRP A 215 16.72 13.49 4.54
C TRP A 215 16.00 14.52 3.66
N ASN A 216 16.51 14.81 2.45
CA ASN A 216 15.86 15.73 1.52
C ASN A 216 15.95 15.22 0.07
N ARG A 217 15.13 15.81 -0.77
CA ARG A 217 14.97 15.45 -2.19
C ARG A 217 16.28 15.51 -2.97
N ALA A 218 17.06 16.60 -2.82
CA ALA A 218 18.30 16.76 -3.59
C ALA A 218 19.31 15.65 -3.28
N ALA A 219 19.47 15.33 -1.99
CA ALA A 219 20.39 14.27 -1.56
C ALA A 219 19.89 12.89 -2.03
N LEU A 220 18.55 12.66 -2.05
CA LEU A 220 17.99 11.41 -2.58
C LEU A 220 18.36 11.21 -4.04
N LEU A 221 18.15 12.22 -4.88
CA LEU A 221 18.41 12.12 -6.32
C LEU A 221 19.90 11.92 -6.60
N GLN A 222 20.74 12.58 -5.83
CA GLN A 222 22.21 12.40 -5.92
C GLN A 222 22.60 10.97 -5.53
N ALA A 223 22.14 10.47 -4.38
CA ALA A 223 22.46 9.14 -3.88
C ALA A 223 21.99 8.02 -4.83
N ALA A 224 20.79 8.16 -5.39
CA ALA A 224 20.25 7.19 -6.33
C ALA A 224 21.06 7.08 -7.62
N SER A 225 21.75 8.17 -8.00
CA SER A 225 22.59 8.23 -9.21
C SER A 225 24.00 7.71 -8.97
N ASP A 226 24.44 7.62 -7.72
CA ASP A 226 25.79 7.19 -7.34
C ASP A 226 25.87 5.65 -7.29
N SER A 227 26.66 5.07 -8.20
CA SER A 227 26.81 3.61 -8.30
C SER A 227 27.52 2.98 -7.09
N SER A 228 28.21 3.76 -6.27
CA SER A 228 28.87 3.27 -5.05
C SER A 228 27.88 3.05 -3.89
N VAL A 229 26.67 3.63 -3.97
CA VAL A 229 25.66 3.48 -2.94
C VAL A 229 25.01 2.09 -3.08
N THR A 230 25.22 1.24 -2.08
CA THR A 230 24.66 -0.11 -2.03
C THR A 230 23.38 -0.17 -1.19
N HIS A 231 23.30 0.68 -0.17
CA HIS A 231 22.17 0.76 0.75
C HIS A 231 21.76 2.23 0.88
N LEU A 232 20.46 2.52 0.74
CA LEU A 232 19.94 3.88 0.73
C LEU A 232 18.78 4.01 1.73
N MET A 233 18.96 4.82 2.77
CA MET A 233 17.87 5.17 3.69
C MET A 233 17.54 6.65 3.52
N GLY A 234 16.29 6.96 3.18
CA GLY A 234 15.78 8.32 3.09
C GLY A 234 14.58 8.50 4.01
N LEU A 235 14.71 9.38 5.00
CA LEU A 235 13.62 9.70 5.93
C LEU A 235 13.35 11.20 5.83
N PHE A 236 12.26 11.56 5.14
CA PHE A 236 12.03 12.91 4.65
C PHE A 236 11.16 13.75 5.59
N GLN A 237 10.46 13.10 6.55
CA GLN A 237 9.64 13.80 7.54
C GLN A 237 9.80 13.15 8.91
N PRO A 238 9.62 13.91 10.00
CA PRO A 238 9.68 13.31 11.35
C PRO A 238 8.60 12.27 11.61
N GLY A 239 7.39 12.51 11.09
CA GLY A 239 6.25 11.58 11.14
C GLY A 239 5.91 11.08 9.74
N GLU A 240 4.65 11.22 9.34
CA GLU A 240 4.21 10.90 7.98
C GLU A 240 4.79 11.91 6.98
N MET A 241 4.93 11.50 5.71
CA MET A 241 5.17 12.47 4.63
C MET A 241 3.99 13.44 4.54
N ALA A 242 4.24 14.66 4.09
CA ALA A 242 3.16 15.60 3.79
C ALA A 242 2.23 15.00 2.72
N TYR A 243 0.95 15.35 2.76
CA TYR A 243 0.08 15.12 1.58
C TYR A 243 0.71 15.84 0.39
N ASP A 244 0.68 15.24 -0.79
CA ASP A 244 1.35 15.80 -1.96
C ASP A 244 0.89 17.23 -2.29
N ILE A 245 -0.39 17.53 -2.05
CA ILE A 245 -0.94 18.89 -2.28
C ILE A 245 -0.31 19.95 -1.35
N PHE A 246 0.32 19.53 -0.26
CA PHE A 246 1.00 20.44 0.71
C PHE A 246 2.51 20.19 0.74
N ARG A 247 3.00 19.26 -0.05
CA ARG A 247 4.42 18.90 -0.06
C ARG A 247 5.28 20.07 -0.56
N ASP A 248 6.38 20.33 0.09
CA ASP A 248 7.39 21.25 -0.45
C ASP A 248 8.20 20.52 -1.53
N HIS A 249 7.90 20.80 -2.78
CA HIS A 249 8.54 20.17 -3.94
C HIS A 249 10.05 20.42 -4.03
N THR A 250 10.59 21.37 -3.25
CA THR A 250 12.04 21.65 -3.23
C THR A 250 12.79 20.76 -2.25
N THR A 251 12.18 20.42 -1.11
CA THR A 251 12.83 19.66 -0.04
C THR A 251 12.36 18.21 0.03
N ASP A 252 11.10 17.94 -0.24
CA ASP A 252 10.52 16.60 -0.11
C ASP A 252 10.39 15.91 -1.46
N PRO A 253 10.83 14.66 -1.60
CA PRO A 253 10.56 13.89 -2.83
C PRO A 253 9.12 13.44 -2.92
N SER A 254 8.62 13.29 -4.15
CA SER A 254 7.33 12.66 -4.41
C SER A 254 7.43 11.14 -4.29
N LEU A 255 6.28 10.45 -4.20
CA LEU A 255 6.24 8.99 -4.23
C LEU A 255 6.84 8.44 -5.54
N GLU A 256 6.59 9.12 -6.66
CA GLU A 256 7.18 8.79 -7.95
C GLU A 256 8.71 8.85 -7.90
N GLU A 257 9.28 9.92 -7.36
CA GLU A 257 10.74 10.09 -7.25
C GLU A 257 11.37 9.08 -6.30
N MET A 258 10.70 8.78 -5.19
CA MET A 258 11.16 7.75 -4.25
C MET A 258 11.16 6.36 -4.93
N THR A 259 10.11 6.06 -5.71
CA THR A 259 10.00 4.79 -6.44
C THR A 259 11.11 4.68 -7.49
N GLU A 260 11.35 5.75 -8.25
CA GLU A 260 12.45 5.80 -9.23
C GLU A 260 13.81 5.58 -8.55
N ALA A 261 14.08 6.29 -7.44
CA ALA A 261 15.32 6.18 -6.69
C ALA A 261 15.53 4.74 -6.19
N ALA A 262 14.47 4.12 -5.65
CA ALA A 262 14.51 2.74 -5.17
C ALA A 262 14.87 1.78 -6.32
N LEU A 263 14.19 1.89 -7.45
CA LEU A 263 14.44 1.02 -8.61
C LEU A 263 15.85 1.19 -9.16
N ARG A 264 16.38 2.41 -9.19
CA ARG A 264 17.76 2.68 -9.65
C ARG A 264 18.81 1.96 -8.79
N VAL A 265 18.58 1.87 -7.49
CA VAL A 265 19.49 1.17 -6.58
C VAL A 265 19.29 -0.35 -6.66
N LEU A 266 18.04 -0.81 -6.55
CA LEU A 266 17.72 -2.25 -6.45
C LEU A 266 18.02 -3.01 -7.74
N ASN A 267 17.82 -2.38 -8.89
CA ASN A 267 17.98 -3.00 -10.20
C ASN A 267 19.46 -3.29 -10.56
N ARG A 268 20.39 -2.84 -9.74
CA ARG A 268 21.83 -3.17 -9.90
C ARG A 268 22.14 -4.62 -9.57
N ASN A 269 21.26 -5.29 -8.81
CA ASN A 269 21.46 -6.70 -8.42
C ASN A 269 21.07 -7.62 -9.59
N PRO A 270 22.00 -8.40 -10.17
CA PRO A 270 21.66 -9.28 -11.28
C PRO A 270 20.71 -10.43 -10.90
N ARG A 271 20.52 -10.70 -9.61
CA ARG A 271 19.52 -11.68 -9.15
C ARG A 271 18.12 -11.08 -9.02
N GLY A 272 17.95 -9.80 -9.35
CA GLY A 272 16.67 -9.10 -9.30
C GLY A 272 16.37 -8.54 -7.91
N PHE A 273 15.12 -8.10 -7.75
CA PHE A 273 14.73 -7.37 -6.55
C PHE A 273 13.28 -7.67 -6.14
N PHE A 274 12.93 -7.28 -4.92
CA PHE A 274 11.56 -7.15 -4.42
C PHE A 274 11.39 -5.73 -3.89
N LEU A 275 10.39 -5.01 -4.39
CA LEU A 275 10.11 -3.63 -3.96
C LEU A 275 8.65 -3.52 -3.53
N PHE A 276 8.44 -3.06 -2.30
CA PHE A 276 7.13 -2.68 -1.77
C PHE A 276 6.99 -1.16 -1.86
N VAL A 277 5.91 -0.68 -2.49
CA VAL A 277 5.62 0.75 -2.62
C VAL A 277 4.20 1.01 -2.12
N GLU A 278 4.03 2.02 -1.28
CA GLU A 278 2.74 2.36 -0.69
C GLU A 278 2.42 3.84 -0.84
N GLY A 279 1.22 4.13 -1.38
CA GLY A 279 0.59 5.44 -1.27
C GLY A 279 -0.23 5.52 0.02
N GLY A 280 0.44 5.50 1.16
CA GLY A 280 -0.22 5.31 2.45
C GLY A 280 -1.05 6.49 2.93
N ARG A 281 -0.84 7.70 2.35
CA ARG A 281 -1.63 8.86 2.73
C ARG A 281 -3.03 8.85 2.11
N ILE A 282 -3.33 7.93 1.17
CA ILE A 282 -4.69 7.69 0.67
C ILE A 282 -5.62 7.38 1.85
N ASP A 283 -5.24 6.39 2.64
CA ASP A 283 -5.96 5.96 3.85
C ASP A 283 -6.20 7.13 4.81
N HIS A 284 -5.15 7.90 5.11
CA HIS A 284 -5.25 9.03 6.04
C HIS A 284 -6.20 10.12 5.53
N GLY A 285 -6.27 10.33 4.22
CA GLY A 285 -7.23 11.25 3.60
C GLY A 285 -8.67 10.81 3.83
N HIS A 286 -8.93 9.50 3.70
CA HIS A 286 -10.25 8.93 3.99
C HIS A 286 -10.60 9.04 5.47
N HIS A 287 -9.68 8.69 6.37
CA HIS A 287 -9.90 8.81 7.83
C HIS A 287 -10.29 10.23 8.25
N ALA A 288 -9.80 11.24 7.54
CA ALA A 288 -10.14 12.65 7.80
C ALA A 288 -11.48 13.06 7.15
N ASN A 289 -12.13 12.21 6.38
CA ASN A 289 -13.27 12.51 5.49
C ASN A 289 -12.93 13.61 4.46
N ILE A 290 -11.67 13.76 4.07
CA ILE A 290 -11.29 14.76 3.06
C ILE A 290 -10.98 14.02 1.76
N ALA A 291 -12.02 13.82 0.96
CA ALA A 291 -11.91 13.03 -0.29
C ALA A 291 -10.87 13.60 -1.24
N TYR A 292 -10.70 14.93 -1.29
CA TYR A 292 -9.72 15.57 -2.17
C TYR A 292 -8.30 15.04 -1.86
N ARG A 293 -7.94 14.94 -0.58
CA ARG A 293 -6.63 14.43 -0.16
C ARG A 293 -6.45 12.97 -0.62
N ALA A 294 -7.43 12.11 -0.32
CA ALA A 294 -7.37 10.69 -0.68
C ALA A 294 -7.24 10.48 -2.19
N LEU A 295 -8.03 11.21 -2.98
CA LEU A 295 -8.03 11.07 -4.44
C LEU A 295 -6.76 11.65 -5.06
N ASN A 296 -6.23 12.76 -4.53
CA ASN A 296 -4.95 13.31 -4.98
C ASN A 296 -3.81 12.29 -4.72
N GLU A 297 -3.77 11.71 -3.52
CA GLU A 297 -2.75 10.71 -3.18
C GLU A 297 -2.87 9.46 -4.08
N THR A 298 -4.10 9.09 -4.48
CA THR A 298 -4.32 8.00 -5.43
C THR A 298 -3.70 8.32 -6.80
N ILE A 299 -3.82 9.57 -7.26
CA ILE A 299 -3.17 10.01 -8.50
C ILE A 299 -1.65 9.95 -8.37
N MET A 300 -1.10 10.35 -7.23
CA MET A 300 0.34 10.28 -6.99
C MET A 300 0.84 8.82 -6.94
N PHE A 301 0.02 7.92 -6.41
CA PHE A 301 0.33 6.49 -6.43
C PHE A 301 0.30 5.94 -7.87
N ASP A 302 -0.69 6.33 -8.68
CA ASP A 302 -0.78 5.96 -10.10
C ASP A 302 0.47 6.44 -10.88
N ASN A 303 0.95 7.65 -10.60
CA ASN A 303 2.19 8.17 -11.21
C ASN A 303 3.40 7.31 -10.83
N ALA A 304 3.50 6.89 -9.57
CA ALA A 304 4.59 6.01 -9.13
C ALA A 304 4.52 4.64 -9.80
N ILE A 305 3.32 4.09 -10.00
CA ILE A 305 3.09 2.83 -10.73
C ILE A 305 3.54 2.99 -12.20
N ALA A 306 3.15 4.10 -12.83
CA ALA A 306 3.55 4.41 -14.21
C ALA A 306 5.07 4.51 -14.33
N LYS A 307 5.72 5.17 -13.36
CA LYS A 307 7.19 5.30 -13.31
C LYS A 307 7.85 3.93 -13.16
N ALA A 308 7.34 3.09 -12.28
CA ALA A 308 7.86 1.73 -12.09
C ALA A 308 7.75 0.92 -13.40
N SER A 309 6.62 1.03 -14.09
CA SER A 309 6.41 0.35 -15.38
C SER A 309 7.38 0.81 -16.46
N GLN A 310 7.75 2.11 -16.46
CA GLN A 310 8.74 2.64 -17.41
C GLN A 310 10.16 2.13 -17.15
N LEU A 311 10.45 1.79 -15.90
CA LEU A 311 11.81 1.41 -15.46
C LEU A 311 12.01 -0.10 -15.35
N THR A 312 10.97 -0.90 -15.63
CA THR A 312 11.01 -2.36 -15.55
C THR A 312 10.46 -2.98 -16.85
N SER A 313 10.72 -4.26 -17.03
CA SER A 313 10.26 -5.00 -18.22
C SER A 313 9.20 -6.03 -17.82
N GLU A 314 8.08 -6.04 -18.52
CA GLU A 314 7.04 -7.08 -18.35
C GLU A 314 7.55 -8.50 -18.66
N ALA A 315 8.66 -8.62 -19.37
CA ALA A 315 9.23 -9.93 -19.68
C ALA A 315 9.83 -10.61 -18.44
N ASP A 316 10.23 -9.81 -17.43
CA ASP A 316 10.97 -10.35 -16.27
C ASP A 316 10.49 -9.78 -14.91
N THR A 317 9.64 -8.76 -14.91
CA THR A 317 9.20 -8.12 -13.68
C THR A 317 7.69 -8.24 -13.52
N MET A 318 7.25 -8.86 -12.45
CA MET A 318 5.84 -8.86 -12.06
C MET A 318 5.52 -7.58 -11.30
N THR A 319 4.55 -6.82 -11.77
CA THR A 319 3.97 -5.67 -11.06
C THR A 319 2.58 -6.07 -10.55
N LEU A 320 2.34 -5.89 -9.27
CA LEU A 320 1.06 -6.18 -8.63
C LEU A 320 0.59 -4.93 -7.89
N VAL A 321 -0.66 -4.54 -8.12
CA VAL A 321 -1.27 -3.35 -7.49
C VAL A 321 -2.57 -3.77 -6.81
N THR A 322 -2.73 -3.39 -5.54
CA THR A 322 -3.96 -3.68 -4.79
C THR A 322 -4.12 -2.64 -3.68
N ALA A 323 -5.29 -2.60 -3.06
CA ALA A 323 -5.46 -1.97 -1.76
C ALA A 323 -5.38 -3.05 -0.67
N ASP A 324 -5.07 -2.65 0.54
CA ASP A 324 -5.05 -3.54 1.69
C ASP A 324 -6.46 -3.74 2.28
N HIS A 325 -7.30 -2.72 2.23
CA HIS A 325 -8.72 -2.73 2.60
C HIS A 325 -9.45 -1.57 1.89
N SER A 326 -10.75 -1.46 2.12
CA SER A 326 -11.59 -0.35 1.64
C SER A 326 -11.92 0.60 2.78
N HIS A 327 -12.66 1.67 2.46
CA HIS A 327 -13.18 2.66 3.40
C HIS A 327 -14.70 2.81 3.21
N VAL A 328 -15.39 3.35 4.23
CA VAL A 328 -16.84 3.59 4.15
C VAL A 328 -17.14 4.84 3.30
N PHE A 329 -16.72 4.80 2.07
CA PHE A 329 -16.67 5.90 1.10
C PHE A 329 -17.53 5.57 -0.11
N THR A 330 -18.43 6.47 -0.50
CA THR A 330 -19.38 6.20 -1.58
C THR A 330 -19.49 7.37 -2.56
N LEU A 331 -19.89 7.03 -3.79
CA LEU A 331 -20.32 7.99 -4.82
C LEU A 331 -21.78 7.73 -5.13
N GLY A 332 -22.63 8.75 -4.95
CA GLY A 332 -24.06 8.63 -5.17
C GLY A 332 -24.69 9.90 -5.71
N GLY A 333 -26.05 10.00 -5.64
CA GLY A 333 -26.79 11.22 -5.90
C GLY A 333 -27.03 11.56 -7.36
N TYR A 334 -26.76 10.66 -8.30
CA TYR A 334 -27.06 10.78 -9.73
C TYR A 334 -26.51 12.03 -10.44
N PRO A 335 -25.28 12.53 -10.12
CA PRO A 335 -24.74 13.70 -10.82
C PRO A 335 -24.61 13.42 -12.33
N LEU A 336 -24.80 14.45 -13.15
CA LEU A 336 -24.66 14.33 -14.59
C LEU A 336 -23.20 13.99 -14.96
N ARG A 337 -23.02 13.29 -16.05
CA ARG A 337 -21.66 13.02 -16.57
C ARG A 337 -20.99 14.36 -16.93
N GLY A 338 -19.73 14.51 -16.52
CA GLY A 338 -19.00 15.77 -16.68
C GLY A 338 -19.09 16.70 -15.49
N THR A 339 -19.97 16.43 -14.52
CA THR A 339 -19.96 17.15 -13.24
C THR A 339 -18.74 16.69 -12.44
N SER A 340 -18.06 17.63 -11.79
CA SER A 340 -16.91 17.29 -10.92
C SER A 340 -17.30 16.26 -9.88
N ILE A 341 -16.42 15.29 -9.62
CA ILE A 341 -16.64 14.31 -8.56
C ILE A 341 -16.76 14.97 -7.18
N PHE A 342 -16.14 16.12 -6.99
CA PHE A 342 -16.25 16.91 -5.75
C PHE A 342 -17.51 17.79 -5.73
N GLY A 343 -18.34 17.70 -6.77
CA GLY A 343 -19.56 18.50 -6.91
C GLY A 343 -20.71 17.98 -6.07
N LEU A 344 -21.85 18.62 -6.28
CA LEU A 344 -23.08 18.28 -5.59
C LEU A 344 -23.81 17.11 -6.27
N ALA A 345 -24.56 16.37 -5.50
CA ALA A 345 -25.57 15.43 -6.00
C ALA A 345 -26.69 16.19 -6.75
N ASP A 346 -27.43 15.47 -7.59
CA ASP A 346 -28.53 16.08 -8.34
C ASP A 346 -29.73 16.35 -7.43
N GLY A 347 -30.23 17.58 -7.47
CA GLY A 347 -31.41 17.98 -6.71
C GLY A 347 -31.12 18.37 -5.26
N LYS A 348 -32.15 18.30 -4.45
CA LYS A 348 -32.10 18.60 -3.01
C LYS A 348 -32.55 17.36 -2.23
N ALA A 349 -31.93 17.13 -1.10
CA ALA A 349 -32.33 16.06 -0.19
C ALA A 349 -33.67 16.36 0.48
N GLY A 350 -34.21 15.39 1.22
CA GLY A 350 -35.52 15.50 1.87
C GLY A 350 -35.64 16.63 2.90
N ASP A 351 -34.50 17.14 3.38
CA ASP A 351 -34.46 18.31 4.29
C ASP A 351 -34.31 19.66 3.54
N GLY A 352 -34.43 19.65 2.21
CA GLY A 352 -34.32 20.82 1.36
C GLY A 352 -32.92 21.34 1.12
N LYS A 353 -31.88 20.60 1.58
CA LYS A 353 -30.46 20.99 1.47
C LYS A 353 -29.75 20.18 0.43
N SER A 354 -28.67 20.73 -0.10
CA SER A 354 -27.76 19.98 -1.02
C SER A 354 -26.97 18.93 -0.27
N ASP A 355 -26.48 17.97 -1.01
CA ASP A 355 -25.46 17.02 -0.54
C ASP A 355 -24.41 16.83 -1.64
N THR A 356 -23.26 16.31 -1.26
CA THR A 356 -22.17 16.08 -2.18
C THR A 356 -22.30 14.70 -2.84
N SER A 357 -21.75 14.56 -4.05
CA SER A 357 -21.71 13.27 -4.74
C SER A 357 -20.87 12.24 -3.96
N LEU A 358 -19.85 12.70 -3.24
CA LEU A 358 -18.99 11.86 -2.39
C LEU A 358 -19.45 11.98 -0.94
N LEU A 359 -19.65 10.83 -0.31
CA LEU A 359 -20.11 10.75 1.09
C LEU A 359 -19.33 9.67 1.82
N TYR A 360 -19.30 9.77 3.14
CA TYR A 360 -18.74 8.74 4.02
C TYR A 360 -19.83 8.13 4.91
N GLY A 361 -19.66 6.86 5.25
CA GLY A 361 -20.57 6.18 6.18
C GLY A 361 -20.43 6.69 7.61
N ASN A 362 -19.23 7.11 8.00
CA ASN A 362 -18.96 7.66 9.35
C ASN A 362 -17.74 8.59 9.30
N GLY A 363 -17.47 9.26 10.41
CA GLY A 363 -16.25 10.05 10.54
C GLY A 363 -16.49 11.48 11.01
N PRO A 364 -15.42 12.31 10.99
CA PRO A 364 -15.48 13.70 11.47
C PRO A 364 -16.29 14.63 10.58
N GLY A 365 -16.66 14.21 9.38
CA GLY A 365 -17.54 14.98 8.48
C GLY A 365 -19.00 15.01 8.92
N TYR A 366 -19.39 14.21 9.91
CA TYR A 366 -20.72 14.29 10.51
C TYR A 366 -20.89 15.61 11.25
N ARG A 367 -21.89 16.39 10.84
CA ARG A 367 -22.14 17.69 11.45
C ARG A 367 -23.63 17.92 11.61
N LEU A 368 -24.05 18.19 12.84
CA LEU A 368 -25.39 18.68 13.14
C LEU A 368 -25.28 20.01 13.90
N TYR A 369 -25.99 21.00 13.42
CA TYR A 369 -26.09 22.29 14.07
C TYR A 369 -27.56 22.51 14.40
N LEU A 370 -27.89 22.57 15.70
CA LEU A 370 -29.27 22.70 16.20
C LEU A 370 -30.19 21.62 15.59
N GLY A 371 -29.70 20.39 15.49
CA GLY A 371 -30.50 19.27 14.98
C GLY A 371 -30.61 19.18 13.46
N SER A 372 -29.88 20.03 12.73
CA SER A 372 -29.92 20.06 11.26
C SER A 372 -28.49 20.05 10.68
N ARG A 373 -28.28 19.32 9.62
CA ARG A 373 -26.98 19.35 8.93
C ARG A 373 -26.84 20.70 8.19
N PRO A 374 -25.62 21.23 8.03
CA PRO A 374 -25.41 22.43 7.23
C PRO A 374 -25.75 22.17 5.76
N ASP A 375 -26.22 23.19 5.05
CA ASP A 375 -26.30 23.16 3.60
C ASP A 375 -24.86 23.25 3.02
N VAL A 376 -24.66 22.80 1.81
CA VAL A 376 -23.39 22.88 1.11
C VAL A 376 -23.60 23.45 -0.29
N ASN A 377 -22.70 24.32 -0.72
CA ASN A 377 -22.72 24.84 -2.09
C ASN A 377 -21.49 24.30 -2.85
N GLU A 378 -21.53 24.44 -4.17
CA GLU A 378 -20.50 23.92 -5.06
C GLU A 378 -19.11 24.48 -4.75
N LYS A 379 -19.02 25.77 -4.40
CA LYS A 379 -17.73 26.38 -4.03
C LYS A 379 -17.12 25.70 -2.79
N GLN A 380 -17.96 25.39 -1.81
CA GLN A 380 -17.53 24.70 -0.58
C GLN A 380 -17.10 23.26 -0.87
N SER A 381 -17.91 22.52 -1.65
CA SER A 381 -17.62 21.11 -1.93
C SER A 381 -16.34 20.91 -2.78
N MET A 382 -15.98 21.93 -3.56
CA MET A 382 -14.77 21.90 -4.40
C MET A 382 -13.50 22.31 -3.65
N ASP A 383 -13.61 22.75 -2.39
CA ASP A 383 -12.45 23.15 -1.58
C ASP A 383 -11.61 21.92 -1.25
N PRO A 384 -10.29 21.92 -1.49
CA PRO A 384 -9.43 20.78 -1.16
C PRO A 384 -9.40 20.36 0.31
N GLU A 385 -9.85 21.24 1.20
CA GLU A 385 -9.94 20.96 2.65
C GLU A 385 -11.36 20.60 3.09
N TYR A 386 -12.30 20.49 2.15
CA TYR A 386 -13.69 20.18 2.49
C TYR A 386 -13.79 18.77 3.08
N GLN A 387 -14.40 18.67 4.27
CA GLN A 387 -14.78 17.38 4.85
C GLN A 387 -16.13 16.94 4.30
N GLN A 388 -16.16 15.86 3.54
CA GLN A 388 -17.39 15.30 3.01
C GLN A 388 -18.33 14.88 4.13
N GLN A 389 -19.62 15.01 3.89
CA GLN A 389 -20.67 14.64 4.84
C GLN A 389 -20.57 13.16 5.20
N ALA A 390 -20.73 12.85 6.48
CA ALA A 390 -20.75 11.50 7.02
C ALA A 390 -22.09 11.21 7.71
N ALA A 391 -22.51 9.95 7.71
CA ALA A 391 -23.80 9.55 8.29
C ALA A 391 -23.75 9.34 9.80
N VAL A 392 -22.58 8.97 10.37
CA VAL A 392 -22.42 8.65 11.79
C VAL A 392 -21.22 9.42 12.37
N PRO A 393 -21.37 10.05 13.55
CA PRO A 393 -20.27 10.81 14.15
C PRO A 393 -19.17 9.92 14.73
N LEU A 394 -17.97 10.06 14.20
CA LEU A 394 -16.74 9.44 14.77
C LEU A 394 -15.60 10.44 14.64
N GLY A 395 -14.59 10.32 15.52
CA GLY A 395 -13.40 11.16 15.48
C GLY A 395 -12.48 10.86 14.28
N SER A 396 -12.61 9.66 13.74
CA SER A 396 -11.89 9.19 12.55
C SER A 396 -12.83 8.27 11.77
N GLU A 397 -12.81 8.37 10.46
CA GLU A 397 -13.57 7.47 9.58
C GLU A 397 -13.00 6.05 9.68
N THR A 398 -13.81 5.04 9.41
CA THR A 398 -13.39 3.64 9.51
C THR A 398 -13.19 3.00 8.16
N HIS A 399 -12.35 1.96 8.16
CA HIS A 399 -12.28 1.04 7.04
C HIS A 399 -13.63 0.38 6.78
N ALA A 400 -13.74 -0.32 5.66
CA ALA A 400 -14.94 -1.07 5.29
C ALA A 400 -14.57 -2.52 4.93
N GLY A 401 -15.58 -3.34 4.75
CA GLY A 401 -15.40 -4.79 4.58
C GLY A 401 -15.52 -5.31 3.15
N GLU A 402 -15.55 -4.41 2.15
CA GLU A 402 -15.63 -4.84 0.76
C GLU A 402 -14.33 -5.51 0.29
N ASP A 403 -14.48 -6.41 -0.66
CA ASP A 403 -13.35 -6.92 -1.43
C ASP A 403 -12.63 -5.77 -2.13
N VAL A 404 -11.31 -5.84 -2.18
CA VAL A 404 -10.48 -4.87 -2.90
C VAL A 404 -10.03 -5.43 -4.24
N ALA A 405 -9.88 -4.55 -5.23
CA ALA A 405 -9.37 -4.91 -6.54
C ALA A 405 -7.89 -5.28 -6.45
N VAL A 406 -7.48 -6.24 -7.28
CA VAL A 406 -6.08 -6.55 -7.51
C VAL A 406 -5.81 -6.56 -9.01
N PHE A 407 -4.72 -5.93 -9.42
CA PHE A 407 -4.27 -5.84 -10.82
C PHE A 407 -2.86 -6.40 -10.89
N ALA A 408 -2.57 -7.11 -11.96
CA ALA A 408 -1.23 -7.67 -12.14
C ALA A 408 -0.81 -7.64 -13.60
N ARG A 409 0.50 -7.49 -13.80
CA ARG A 409 1.15 -7.42 -15.12
C ARG A 409 2.51 -8.10 -15.03
N GLY A 410 2.94 -8.71 -16.13
CA GLY A 410 4.23 -9.39 -16.20
C GLY A 410 4.14 -10.88 -15.88
N PRO A 411 5.27 -11.54 -15.58
CA PRO A 411 5.29 -12.99 -15.38
C PRO A 411 4.31 -13.44 -14.30
N TRP A 412 3.52 -14.47 -14.61
CA TRP A 412 2.55 -15.09 -13.68
C TRP A 412 1.36 -14.20 -13.30
N ALA A 413 1.19 -13.05 -13.94
CA ALA A 413 0.05 -12.14 -13.67
C ALA A 413 -1.30 -12.86 -13.79
N HIS A 414 -1.42 -13.86 -14.67
CA HIS A 414 -2.68 -14.61 -14.86
C HIS A 414 -3.15 -15.33 -13.58
N LEU A 415 -2.25 -15.58 -12.62
CA LEU A 415 -2.62 -16.20 -11.34
C LEU A 415 -3.46 -15.26 -10.46
N MET A 416 -3.43 -13.96 -10.72
CA MET A 416 -4.17 -12.97 -9.90
C MET A 416 -5.63 -12.85 -10.29
N HIS A 417 -6.09 -13.60 -11.30
CA HIS A 417 -7.47 -13.57 -11.79
C HIS A 417 -8.48 -14.13 -10.77
N GLY A 418 -9.69 -13.59 -10.79
CA GLY A 418 -10.82 -14.11 -10.02
C GLY A 418 -10.89 -13.59 -8.58
N VAL A 419 -11.81 -14.13 -7.82
CA VAL A 419 -12.05 -13.80 -6.41
C VAL A 419 -11.26 -14.77 -5.53
N GLN A 420 -10.37 -14.26 -4.69
CA GLN A 420 -9.45 -15.08 -3.91
C GLN A 420 -9.24 -14.46 -2.52
N GLU A 421 -8.73 -15.25 -1.60
CA GLU A 421 -8.26 -14.76 -0.31
C GLU A 421 -7.05 -13.83 -0.49
N GLN A 422 -6.94 -12.81 0.34
CA GLN A 422 -5.81 -11.86 0.29
C GLN A 422 -4.47 -12.55 0.56
N THR A 423 -4.45 -13.65 1.31
CA THR A 423 -3.25 -14.47 1.53
C THR A 423 -2.63 -14.95 0.22
N PHE A 424 -3.45 -15.16 -0.82
CA PHE A 424 -3.00 -15.65 -2.12
C PHE A 424 -1.99 -14.69 -2.79
N VAL A 425 -2.08 -13.40 -2.48
CA VAL A 425 -1.15 -12.38 -3.00
C VAL A 425 0.31 -12.75 -2.65
N ALA A 426 0.59 -13.06 -1.38
CA ALA A 426 1.93 -13.46 -0.94
C ALA A 426 2.41 -14.73 -1.66
N HIS A 427 1.51 -15.69 -1.85
CA HIS A 427 1.86 -16.95 -2.52
C HIS A 427 2.21 -16.72 -4.00
N VAL A 428 1.45 -15.89 -4.70
CA VAL A 428 1.75 -15.56 -6.11
C VAL A 428 3.07 -14.79 -6.22
N MET A 429 3.30 -13.82 -5.33
CA MET A 429 4.57 -13.07 -5.32
C MET A 429 5.77 -13.99 -5.06
N ALA A 430 5.65 -14.90 -4.10
CA ALA A 430 6.74 -15.86 -3.78
C ALA A 430 6.99 -16.82 -4.94
N PHE A 431 5.92 -17.29 -5.59
CA PHE A 431 6.01 -18.18 -6.77
C PHE A 431 6.68 -17.44 -7.93
N ALA A 432 6.21 -16.23 -8.26
CA ALA A 432 6.75 -15.44 -9.37
C ALA A 432 8.23 -15.06 -9.14
N ALA A 433 8.59 -14.80 -7.88
CA ALA A 433 9.99 -14.48 -7.52
C ALA A 433 10.89 -15.70 -7.36
N CYS A 434 10.32 -16.90 -7.45
CA CYS A 434 11.03 -18.19 -7.28
C CYS A 434 11.71 -18.29 -5.91
N VAL A 435 10.98 -17.91 -4.85
CA VAL A 435 11.49 -17.96 -3.47
C VAL A 435 10.66 -18.93 -2.62
N GLU A 436 11.16 -19.29 -1.44
CA GLU A 436 10.43 -20.19 -0.52
C GLU A 436 8.94 -19.84 -0.42
N PRO A 437 8.06 -20.84 -0.45
CA PRO A 437 8.31 -22.29 -0.53
C PRO A 437 8.38 -22.85 -1.97
N TYR A 438 8.44 -22.02 -2.99
CA TYR A 438 8.25 -22.39 -4.40
C TYR A 438 9.56 -22.51 -5.20
N THR A 439 10.70 -22.70 -4.55
CA THR A 439 12.02 -22.73 -5.20
C THR A 439 12.20 -23.83 -6.25
N THR A 440 11.39 -24.90 -6.18
CA THR A 440 11.44 -26.01 -7.14
C THR A 440 10.34 -25.92 -8.20
N ASP A 441 9.24 -25.28 -7.88
CA ASP A 441 8.02 -25.32 -8.70
C ASP A 441 7.99 -24.24 -9.79
N CYS A 442 8.75 -23.18 -9.59
CA CYS A 442 8.79 -22.00 -10.46
C CYS A 442 9.90 -22.08 -11.51
N ASN A 443 10.73 -23.15 -11.51
CA ASN A 443 11.92 -23.21 -12.36
C ASN A 443 11.48 -23.35 -13.83
N PRO A 444 11.66 -22.34 -14.69
CA PRO A 444 11.47 -22.57 -16.11
C PRO A 444 12.49 -23.61 -16.54
N GLN A 445 12.06 -24.70 -17.12
CA GLN A 445 12.95 -25.69 -17.68
C GLN A 445 13.98 -24.97 -18.53
N SER A 446 15.26 -25.10 -18.17
CA SER A 446 16.35 -24.62 -19.01
C SER A 446 16.09 -25.15 -20.42
N PRO A 447 16.16 -24.30 -21.46
CA PRO A 447 16.01 -24.82 -22.80
C PRO A 447 17.07 -25.93 -22.97
N SER A 448 16.60 -27.15 -22.96
CA SER A 448 17.44 -28.28 -23.34
C SER A 448 17.94 -27.98 -24.75
N GLY A 449 19.23 -28.06 -24.95
CA GLY A 449 19.86 -27.89 -26.26
C GLY A 449 19.13 -28.71 -27.33
N PRO A 450 19.40 -28.50 -28.61
CA PRO A 450 18.61 -29.06 -29.68
C PRO A 450 18.58 -30.57 -29.61
N SER A 451 17.53 -31.12 -29.12
CA SER A 451 17.22 -32.55 -29.26
C SER A 451 15.80 -32.68 -29.79
N ASP A 452 15.79 -33.23 -30.93
CA ASP A 452 14.73 -33.88 -31.68
C ASP A 452 13.26 -33.83 -31.22
N ALA A 453 12.47 -33.34 -32.15
CA ALA A 453 11.13 -33.77 -32.55
C ALA A 453 10.11 -34.15 -31.48
N ALA A 454 9.11 -33.32 -31.43
CA ALA A 454 7.69 -33.71 -31.35
C ALA A 454 7.30 -34.76 -30.32
N HIS A 455 7.00 -34.31 -29.12
CA HIS A 455 5.87 -34.87 -28.40
C HIS A 455 4.89 -33.72 -28.09
N GLN A 456 3.92 -33.53 -28.96
CA GLN A 456 2.71 -32.84 -28.61
C GLN A 456 2.10 -33.60 -27.42
N ALA A 457 2.17 -33.01 -26.24
CA ALA A 457 1.36 -33.46 -25.14
C ALA A 457 -0.09 -33.14 -25.51
N ALA A 458 -0.81 -34.15 -25.95
CA ALA A 458 -2.24 -34.05 -26.17
C ALA A 458 -2.89 -33.73 -24.82
N CYS A 459 -3.58 -32.62 -24.75
CA CYS A 459 -4.54 -32.37 -23.68
C CYS A 459 -5.47 -33.60 -23.57
N PRO A 460 -5.61 -34.21 -22.41
CA PRO A 460 -6.61 -35.27 -22.29
C PRO A 460 -7.96 -34.67 -22.62
N SER A 461 -8.62 -35.28 -23.59
CA SER A 461 -9.93 -34.86 -24.10
C SER A 461 -10.92 -34.72 -22.97
N SER A 462 -11.68 -33.66 -23.02
CA SER A 462 -12.73 -33.24 -22.07
C SER A 462 -13.88 -34.22 -21.91
N LEU A 463 -13.80 -35.47 -22.42
CA LEU A 463 -14.86 -36.46 -22.30
C LEU A 463 -14.85 -37.22 -20.96
N ALA A 464 -13.78 -37.21 -20.22
CA ALA A 464 -13.72 -37.96 -18.95
C ALA A 464 -14.33 -37.18 -17.76
N LEU A 465 -14.52 -35.86 -17.91
CA LEU A 465 -15.11 -35.03 -16.85
C LEU A 465 -16.65 -34.96 -16.89
N LEU A 466 -17.25 -35.34 -18.00
CA LEU A 466 -18.73 -35.36 -18.13
C LEU A 466 -19.37 -36.64 -17.57
N ALA A 467 -18.62 -37.73 -17.45
CA ALA A 467 -19.14 -39.00 -16.91
C ALA A 467 -19.20 -38.98 -15.37
N GLY A 468 -18.40 -38.17 -14.71
CA GLY A 468 -18.41 -38.03 -13.25
C GLY A 468 -19.51 -37.13 -12.70
N ALA A 469 -19.96 -36.17 -13.52
CA ALA A 469 -20.99 -35.22 -13.08
C ALA A 469 -22.40 -35.73 -13.24
N LEU A 470 -22.61 -36.77 -14.06
CA LEU A 470 -23.96 -37.31 -14.30
C LEU A 470 -24.38 -38.35 -13.25
N LEU A 471 -23.45 -38.85 -12.42
CA LEU A 471 -23.78 -39.86 -11.40
C LEU A 471 -24.21 -39.26 -10.05
N LEU A 472 -24.13 -37.93 -9.89
CA LEU A 472 -24.50 -37.25 -8.63
C LEU A 472 -25.92 -36.64 -8.63
N LEU A 473 -26.67 -36.79 -9.74
CA LEU A 473 -28.00 -36.18 -9.87
C LEU A 473 -29.18 -37.19 -9.78
N LEU A 474 -28.91 -38.45 -9.35
CA LEU A 474 -29.95 -39.46 -9.22
C LEU A 474 -30.02 -40.08 -7.81
N VAL A 475 -30.09 -39.22 -6.77
CA VAL A 475 -30.52 -39.72 -5.44
C VAL A 475 -31.88 -39.09 -5.15
N PRO A 476 -32.98 -39.86 -5.11
CA PRO A 476 -34.27 -39.28 -4.79
C PRO A 476 -34.33 -38.92 -3.31
N THR A 477 -34.81 -37.75 -3.05
CA THR A 477 -35.18 -37.32 -1.68
C THR A 477 -36.39 -38.13 -1.24
N LEU A 478 -36.23 -38.94 -0.22
CA LEU A 478 -37.34 -39.53 0.53
C LEU A 478 -37.23 -39.06 1.99
N HIS A 479 -38.26 -38.27 2.35
CA HIS A 479 -38.65 -37.78 3.68
C HIS A 479 -37.77 -36.72 4.33
#